data_b86a63871d9b6bfc1b537c1eba00a3d3
#
_entry.id   b86a63871d9b6bfc1b537c1eba00a3d3
#
_cell.length_a   1.000
_cell.length_b   1.000
_cell.length_c   1.000
_cell.angle_alpha   90.00
_cell.angle_beta   90.00
_cell.angle_gamma   90.00
#
_symmetry.space_group_name_H-M   'P 1'
#
loop_
_entity.id
_entity.type
_entity.pdbx_description
1 polymer ?
#
loop_
_entity_poly.entity_id
_entity_poly.type
_entity_poly.pdbx_seq_one_letter_code
_entity_poly.pdbx_strand_id
1 'polypeptide(L)'
;MIPWVNLYSTHRQIRAAALTWTGEVRKRLVALADAGHCDASIRGRFRGKNRGDFAEWSIRGVNGGEIAEPLNNLTTLATARITILALVHNSGHLHAFTMSVEGERPDGSKWALAVHLPDDRVAHNEDGDRQGLGGCSHAALHCHVGPDLETAPNVRVPLPALSPVELVEWVLSQLVPTDAFEPAKWSDVVAALTRR
;
A
#
# COMPACT_ATOMS: atom_id res chain seq x y z
N MET A 1 -17.42 19.37 7.44
CA MET A 1 -17.85 18.41 6.40
C MET A 1 -16.97 18.65 5.19
N ILE A 2 -16.02 17.78 4.87
CA ILE A 2 -15.15 17.94 3.69
C ILE A 2 -16.02 17.65 2.46
N PRO A 3 -16.14 18.57 1.52
CA PRO A 3 -16.93 18.32 0.32
C PRO A 3 -16.35 17.15 -0.46
N TRP A 4 -17.16 16.19 -0.86
CA TRP A 4 -16.77 15.00 -1.64
C TRP A 4 -15.95 15.34 -2.90
N VAL A 5 -16.16 16.51 -3.46
CA VAL A 5 -15.40 17.05 -4.60
C VAL A 5 -13.91 17.18 -4.32
N ASN A 6 -13.53 17.55 -3.09
CA ASN A 6 -12.12 17.71 -2.72
C ASN A 6 -11.43 16.35 -2.51
N LEU A 7 -12.15 15.33 -2.03
CA LEU A 7 -11.63 13.96 -1.94
C LEU A 7 -11.32 13.40 -3.33
N TYR A 8 -12.24 13.59 -4.29
CA TYR A 8 -12.05 13.11 -5.65
C TYR A 8 -10.87 13.79 -6.37
N SER A 9 -10.74 15.10 -6.23
CA SER A 9 -9.62 15.85 -6.82
C SER A 9 -8.28 15.43 -6.21
N THR A 10 -8.23 15.17 -4.91
CA THR A 10 -7.03 14.70 -4.19
C THR A 10 -6.65 13.29 -4.65
N HIS A 11 -7.61 12.36 -4.81
CA HIS A 11 -7.34 11.04 -5.37
C HIS A 11 -6.79 11.11 -6.80
N ARG A 12 -7.31 12.01 -7.61
CA ARG A 12 -6.80 12.24 -8.98
C ARG A 12 -5.36 12.74 -8.96
N GLN A 13 -5.00 13.63 -8.05
CA GLN A 13 -3.64 14.14 -7.88
C GLN A 13 -2.67 13.04 -7.42
N ILE A 14 -3.08 12.20 -6.46
CA ILE A 14 -2.29 11.05 -6.01
C ILE A 14 -1.97 10.12 -7.16
N ARG A 15 -2.96 9.80 -7.99
CA ARG A 15 -2.77 8.93 -9.16
C ARG A 15 -1.85 9.56 -10.22
N ALA A 16 -1.85 10.88 -10.37
CA ALA A 16 -1.03 11.58 -11.35
C ALA A 16 0.47 11.64 -10.99
N ALA A 17 0.83 11.48 -9.72
CA ALA A 17 2.20 11.64 -9.22
C ALA A 17 3.03 10.34 -9.24
N ALA A 18 2.54 9.27 -9.85
CA ALA A 18 3.10 7.93 -9.68
C ALA A 18 4.51 7.71 -10.23
N LEU A 19 4.99 8.49 -11.20
CA LEU A 19 6.33 8.28 -11.77
C LEU A 19 7.48 8.49 -10.79
N THR A 20 7.30 9.34 -9.79
CA THR A 20 8.35 9.69 -8.82
C THR A 20 8.34 8.80 -7.58
N TRP A 21 7.22 8.21 -7.23
CA TRP A 21 7.07 7.49 -5.96
C TRP A 21 7.79 6.12 -5.93
N THR A 22 7.99 5.45 -7.09
CA THR A 22 8.64 4.13 -7.12
C THR A 22 10.05 4.17 -6.55
N GLY A 23 10.80 5.24 -6.83
CA GLY A 23 12.12 5.49 -6.24
C GLY A 23 12.06 5.70 -4.73
N GLU A 24 11.07 6.42 -4.27
CA GLU A 24 10.87 6.70 -2.85
C GLU A 24 10.42 5.45 -2.07
N VAL A 25 9.51 4.64 -2.62
CA VAL A 25 9.16 3.34 -2.02
C VAL A 25 10.39 2.45 -1.92
N ARG A 26 11.22 2.39 -2.98
CA ARG A 26 12.47 1.62 -2.95
C ARG A 26 13.40 2.09 -1.83
N LYS A 27 13.55 3.40 -1.59
CA LYS A 27 14.34 3.94 -0.48
C LYS A 27 13.84 3.44 0.88
N ARG A 28 12.51 3.37 1.09
CA ARG A 28 11.91 2.84 2.33
C ARG A 28 12.21 1.37 2.52
N LEU A 29 12.11 0.56 1.46
CA LEU A 29 12.47 -0.84 1.51
C LEU A 29 13.97 -1.06 1.78
N VAL A 30 14.83 -0.20 1.22
CA VAL A 30 16.27 -0.21 1.52
C VAL A 30 16.53 0.12 3.00
N ALA A 31 15.87 1.16 3.53
CA ALA A 31 15.98 1.52 4.94
C ALA A 31 15.50 0.38 5.87
N LEU A 32 14.44 -0.33 5.49
CA LEU A 32 13.96 -1.52 6.20
C LEU A 32 15.02 -2.62 6.25
N ALA A 33 15.73 -2.85 5.14
CA ALA A 33 16.84 -3.81 5.06
C ALA A 33 18.05 -3.36 5.86
N ASP A 34 18.41 -2.07 5.80
CA ASP A 34 19.54 -1.50 6.55
C ASP A 34 19.30 -1.57 8.07
N ALA A 35 18.05 -1.52 8.50
CA ALA A 35 17.64 -1.74 9.90
C ALA A 35 17.56 -3.23 10.28
N GLY A 36 17.83 -4.17 9.35
CA GLY A 36 17.82 -5.61 9.61
C GLY A 36 16.45 -6.27 9.63
N HIS A 37 15.43 -5.58 9.12
CA HIS A 37 14.06 -6.08 9.13
C HIS A 37 13.69 -6.91 7.88
N CYS A 38 14.52 -6.92 6.85
CA CYS A 38 14.40 -7.83 5.71
C CYS A 38 15.78 -8.07 5.06
N ASP A 39 15.79 -8.97 4.07
CA ASP A 39 17.03 -9.29 3.34
C ASP A 39 17.51 -8.11 2.47
N ALA A 40 18.83 -7.88 2.42
CA ALA A 40 19.43 -6.80 1.65
C ALA A 40 19.13 -6.87 0.13
N SER A 41 18.78 -8.05 -0.39
CA SER A 41 18.40 -8.23 -1.80
C SER A 41 17.11 -7.51 -2.19
N ILE A 42 16.28 -7.06 -1.21
CA ILE A 42 15.09 -6.24 -1.44
C ILE A 42 15.42 -4.99 -2.29
N ARG A 43 16.67 -4.48 -2.18
CA ARG A 43 17.18 -3.34 -2.96
C ARG A 43 16.97 -3.51 -4.47
N GLY A 44 17.13 -4.74 -4.98
CA GLY A 44 16.96 -5.07 -6.40
C GLY A 44 15.64 -5.76 -6.74
N ARG A 45 14.86 -6.17 -5.75
CA ARG A 45 13.64 -6.94 -5.94
C ARG A 45 12.41 -6.07 -6.23
N PHE A 46 12.32 -4.86 -5.69
CA PHE A 46 11.22 -3.95 -6.02
C PHE A 46 11.46 -3.33 -7.38
N ARG A 47 10.77 -3.84 -8.40
CA ARG A 47 10.98 -3.45 -9.80
C ARG A 47 9.71 -3.55 -10.63
N GLY A 48 9.64 -2.73 -11.70
CA GLY A 48 8.57 -2.76 -12.68
C GLY A 48 8.76 -3.86 -13.72
N LYS A 49 7.67 -4.47 -14.13
CA LYS A 49 7.56 -5.34 -15.30
C LYS A 49 6.63 -4.66 -16.31
N ASN A 50 7.11 -4.45 -17.53
CA ASN A 50 6.29 -3.87 -18.59
C ASN A 50 5.15 -4.84 -18.97
N ARG A 51 3.95 -4.28 -19.15
CA ARG A 51 2.70 -4.95 -19.53
C ARG A 51 2.00 -4.18 -20.66
N GLY A 52 2.73 -3.65 -21.60
CA GLY A 52 2.21 -2.82 -22.68
C GLY A 52 2.07 -1.36 -22.24
N ASP A 53 0.83 -0.89 -22.07
CA ASP A 53 0.57 0.51 -21.71
C ASP A 53 0.84 0.85 -20.25
N PHE A 54 1.16 -0.14 -19.43
CA PHE A 54 1.46 0.04 -18.02
C PHE A 54 2.63 -0.83 -17.54
N ALA A 55 3.22 -0.45 -16.43
CA ALA A 55 4.20 -1.21 -15.67
C ALA A 55 3.57 -1.72 -14.37
N GLU A 56 3.80 -2.99 -14.11
CA GLU A 56 3.45 -3.66 -12.87
C GLU A 56 4.66 -3.65 -11.94
N TRP A 57 4.60 -2.85 -10.88
CA TRP A 57 5.65 -2.74 -9.87
C TRP A 57 5.35 -3.65 -8.69
N SER A 58 6.28 -4.53 -8.35
CA SER A 58 6.12 -5.46 -7.23
C SER A 58 7.46 -5.93 -6.69
N ILE A 59 7.44 -6.55 -5.51
CA ILE A 59 8.60 -7.26 -4.98
C ILE A 59 8.69 -8.59 -5.74
N ARG A 60 9.86 -8.86 -6.37
CA ARG A 60 10.04 -10.01 -7.27
C ARG A 60 11.20 -10.89 -6.84
N GLY A 61 10.97 -12.19 -6.93
CA GLY A 61 12.00 -13.19 -6.76
C GLY A 61 12.99 -13.25 -7.93
N VAL A 62 13.99 -14.11 -7.80
CA VAL A 62 15.02 -14.31 -8.83
C VAL A 62 14.45 -14.81 -10.16
N ASN A 63 13.36 -15.56 -10.12
CA ASN A 63 12.62 -16.04 -11.29
C ASN A 63 11.73 -14.96 -11.94
N GLY A 64 11.69 -13.76 -11.38
CA GLY A 64 10.88 -12.64 -11.86
C GLY A 64 9.40 -12.70 -11.48
N GLY A 65 8.94 -13.75 -10.79
CA GLY A 65 7.60 -13.82 -10.21
C GLY A 65 7.46 -12.92 -8.98
N GLU A 66 6.24 -12.54 -8.67
CA GLU A 66 5.93 -11.82 -7.42
C GLU A 66 6.20 -12.71 -6.22
N ILE A 67 6.70 -12.10 -5.15
CA ILE A 67 6.95 -12.78 -3.88
C ILE A 67 6.48 -11.94 -2.71
N ALA A 68 6.11 -12.63 -1.64
CA ALA A 68 5.99 -12.03 -0.31
C ALA A 68 7.38 -12.06 0.35
N GLU A 69 7.95 -10.89 0.61
CA GLU A 69 9.27 -10.76 1.25
C GLU A 69 9.16 -11.01 2.75
N PRO A 70 9.94 -11.93 3.33
CA PRO A 70 9.97 -12.14 4.77
C PRO A 70 10.45 -10.89 5.52
N LEU A 71 9.78 -10.59 6.62
CA LEU A 71 10.20 -9.57 7.58
C LEU A 71 10.73 -10.22 8.86
N ASN A 72 11.79 -9.65 9.40
CA ASN A 72 12.52 -10.15 10.57
C ASN A 72 12.59 -9.10 11.67
N ASN A 73 12.89 -9.54 12.89
CA ASN A 73 13.17 -8.67 14.04
C ASN A 73 12.05 -7.66 14.33
N LEU A 74 10.80 -8.08 14.12
CA LEU A 74 9.63 -7.27 14.49
C LEU A 74 9.30 -7.48 15.96
N THR A 75 8.89 -6.42 16.65
CA THR A 75 8.52 -6.49 18.07
C THR A 75 7.12 -7.05 18.29
N THR A 76 6.24 -6.89 17.31
CA THR A 76 4.81 -7.20 17.40
C THR A 76 4.43 -8.52 16.75
N LEU A 77 5.25 -9.01 15.82
CA LEU A 77 5.02 -10.24 15.06
C LEU A 77 6.24 -11.16 15.15
N ALA A 78 5.98 -12.45 15.44
CA ALA A 78 7.01 -13.49 15.44
C ALA A 78 7.46 -13.83 14.02
N THR A 79 6.53 -13.85 13.08
CA THR A 79 6.78 -14.00 11.65
C THR A 79 5.95 -12.99 10.89
N ALA A 80 6.48 -12.46 9.79
CA ALA A 80 5.70 -11.63 8.89
C ALA A 80 6.23 -11.69 7.46
N ARG A 81 5.38 -11.32 6.52
CA ARG A 81 5.72 -11.17 5.11
C ARG A 81 5.04 -9.92 4.56
N ILE A 82 5.73 -9.23 3.67
CA ILE A 82 5.22 -8.04 3.00
C ILE A 82 5.09 -8.27 1.50
N THR A 83 3.98 -7.80 0.92
CA THR A 83 3.81 -7.68 -0.53
C THR A 83 3.51 -6.24 -0.92
N ILE A 84 3.95 -5.84 -2.08
CA ILE A 84 3.60 -4.55 -2.70
C ILE A 84 3.30 -4.81 -4.16
N LEU A 85 2.17 -4.30 -4.62
CA LEU A 85 1.77 -4.31 -6.02
C LEU A 85 1.27 -2.92 -6.41
N ALA A 86 1.74 -2.41 -7.54
CA ALA A 86 1.22 -1.20 -8.12
C ALA A 86 1.15 -1.29 -9.64
N LEU A 87 0.09 -0.77 -10.22
CA LEU A 87 -0.11 -0.67 -11.66
C LEU A 87 0.01 0.80 -12.08
N VAL A 88 1.04 1.11 -12.85
CA VAL A 88 1.36 2.48 -13.28
C VAL A 88 1.31 2.56 -14.80
N HIS A 89 0.46 3.40 -15.34
CA HIS A 89 0.42 3.68 -16.77
C HIS A 89 1.71 4.40 -17.22
N ASN A 90 2.10 4.23 -18.48
CA ASN A 90 3.31 4.86 -19.03
C ASN A 90 3.30 6.40 -18.98
N SER A 91 2.12 7.02 -18.89
CA SER A 91 1.97 8.47 -18.63
C SER A 91 2.22 8.86 -17.15
N GLY A 92 2.47 7.91 -16.27
CA GLY A 92 2.65 8.14 -14.84
C GLY A 92 1.36 8.08 -14.01
N HIS A 93 0.23 7.71 -14.60
CA HIS A 93 -1.00 7.51 -13.84
C HIS A 93 -0.97 6.20 -13.05
N LEU A 94 -1.30 6.26 -11.76
CA LEU A 94 -1.42 5.11 -10.88
C LEU A 94 -2.83 4.51 -10.98
N HIS A 95 -2.95 3.34 -11.60
CA HIS A 95 -4.22 2.63 -11.70
C HIS A 95 -4.62 1.96 -10.39
N ALA A 96 -3.69 1.23 -9.79
CA ALA A 96 -3.94 0.49 -8.56
C ALA A 96 -2.71 0.48 -7.66
N PHE A 97 -2.92 0.39 -6.36
CA PHE A 97 -1.89 0.15 -5.37
C PHE A 97 -2.41 -0.76 -4.28
N THR A 98 -1.63 -1.77 -3.93
CA THR A 98 -1.88 -2.64 -2.78
C THR A 98 -0.57 -2.87 -2.06
N MET A 99 -0.58 -2.74 -0.75
CA MET A 99 0.48 -3.20 0.12
C MET A 99 -0.15 -4.02 1.23
N SER A 100 0.38 -5.21 1.45
CA SER A 100 -0.11 -6.07 2.53
C SER A 100 1.03 -6.61 3.37
N VAL A 101 0.73 -6.83 4.63
CA VAL A 101 1.55 -7.56 5.58
C VAL A 101 0.69 -8.62 6.23
N GLU A 102 1.18 -9.84 6.20
CA GLU A 102 0.60 -10.97 6.92
C GLU A 102 1.63 -11.56 7.85
N GLY A 103 1.22 -12.01 9.01
CA GLY A 103 2.13 -12.57 10.00
C GLY A 103 1.43 -13.28 11.14
N GLU A 104 2.25 -13.71 12.08
CA GLU A 104 1.82 -14.40 13.28
C GLU A 104 2.40 -13.70 14.51
N ARG A 105 1.57 -13.47 15.52
CA ARG A 105 2.00 -12.91 16.79
C ARG A 105 2.71 -13.97 17.64
N PRO A 106 3.44 -13.56 18.71
CA PRO A 106 4.12 -14.51 19.60
C PRO A 106 3.18 -15.52 20.28
N ASP A 107 1.90 -15.20 20.40
CA ASP A 107 0.88 -16.09 20.96
C ASP A 107 0.28 -17.07 19.93
N GLY A 108 0.79 -17.08 18.68
CA GLY A 108 0.32 -17.92 17.59
C GLY A 108 -0.92 -17.37 16.87
N SER A 109 -1.46 -16.23 17.29
CA SER A 109 -2.58 -15.61 16.57
C SER A 109 -2.13 -15.00 15.24
N LYS A 110 -2.89 -15.24 14.20
CA LYS A 110 -2.65 -14.64 12.88
C LYS A 110 -3.03 -13.16 12.87
N TRP A 111 -2.33 -12.40 12.06
CA TRP A 111 -2.58 -10.98 11.87
C TRP A 111 -2.29 -10.58 10.42
N ALA A 112 -3.14 -9.74 9.88
CA ALA A 112 -2.97 -9.18 8.55
C ALA A 112 -3.42 -7.73 8.49
N LEU A 113 -2.70 -6.94 7.70
CA LEU A 113 -3.01 -5.57 7.36
C LEU A 113 -2.81 -5.38 5.86
N ALA A 114 -3.81 -4.87 5.16
CA ALA A 114 -3.65 -4.45 3.77
C ALA A 114 -4.18 -3.04 3.57
N VAL A 115 -3.44 -2.22 2.84
CA VAL A 115 -3.91 -0.94 2.30
C VAL A 115 -4.17 -1.09 0.82
N HIS A 116 -5.29 -0.54 0.36
CA HIS A 116 -5.78 -0.80 -0.97
C HIS A 116 -6.32 0.46 -1.64
N LEU A 117 -5.76 0.78 -2.82
CA LEU A 117 -6.31 1.72 -3.79
C LEU A 117 -6.78 0.89 -4.99
N PRO A 118 -8.10 0.73 -5.18
CA PRO A 118 -8.66 -0.14 -6.22
C PRO A 118 -8.20 0.26 -7.62
N ASP A 119 -8.17 -0.73 -8.53
CA ASP A 119 -7.90 -0.50 -9.95
C ASP A 119 -9.03 0.34 -10.57
N ASP A 120 -8.73 1.55 -11.02
CA ASP A 120 -9.71 2.45 -11.61
C ASP A 120 -10.18 2.02 -13.02
N ARG A 121 -9.47 1.07 -13.65
CA ARG A 121 -9.87 0.49 -14.94
C ARG A 121 -11.05 -0.49 -14.78
N VAL A 122 -11.14 -1.17 -13.65
CA VAL A 122 -12.21 -2.13 -13.36
C VAL A 122 -13.55 -1.43 -13.11
N ALA A 123 -13.51 -0.18 -12.69
CA ALA A 123 -14.70 0.62 -12.41
C ALA A 123 -15.53 0.98 -13.66
N HIS A 124 -14.95 0.82 -14.83
CA HIS A 124 -15.55 1.19 -16.12
C HIS A 124 -16.04 0.01 -16.96
N ASN A 125 -16.06 -1.21 -16.44
CA ASN A 125 -16.65 -2.33 -17.16
C ASN A 125 -18.14 -2.11 -17.30
N GLU A 126 -18.61 -2.07 -18.56
CA GLU A 126 -19.96 -1.65 -18.99
C GLU A 126 -21.09 -2.54 -18.49
N ASP A 127 -20.82 -3.65 -17.86
CA ASP A 127 -21.81 -4.64 -17.39
C ASP A 127 -22.50 -4.27 -16.06
N GLY A 128 -22.42 -3.03 -15.62
CA GLY A 128 -23.24 -2.55 -14.49
C GLY A 128 -22.93 -3.20 -13.14
N ASP A 129 -22.08 -4.20 -13.11
CA ASP A 129 -21.63 -4.88 -11.89
C ASP A 129 -20.50 -4.05 -11.26
N ARG A 130 -20.91 -3.04 -10.51
CA ARG A 130 -20.04 -2.08 -9.79
C ARG A 130 -19.31 -2.74 -8.63
N GLN A 131 -18.79 -3.93 -8.81
CA GLN A 131 -18.09 -4.68 -7.76
C GLN A 131 -16.77 -4.07 -7.31
N GLY A 132 -16.22 -3.10 -7.99
CA GLY A 132 -14.95 -2.44 -7.59
C GLY A 132 -15.14 -1.09 -6.90
N LEU A 133 -16.16 -0.34 -7.28
CA LEU A 133 -16.57 0.93 -6.66
C LEU A 133 -17.98 0.82 -6.09
N GLY A 134 -18.30 -0.40 -5.64
CA GLY A 134 -19.62 -0.72 -5.14
C GLY A 134 -20.17 0.42 -4.36
N GLY A 135 -21.24 0.97 -4.85
CA GLY A 135 -22.04 2.04 -4.31
C GLY A 135 -21.46 2.82 -3.12
N CYS A 136 -22.06 3.85 -2.67
CA CYS A 136 -21.59 4.83 -1.66
C CYS A 136 -20.90 4.29 -0.37
N SER A 137 -20.68 2.99 -0.24
CA SER A 137 -20.06 2.32 0.90
C SER A 137 -18.55 2.01 0.74
N HIS A 138 -17.95 2.21 -0.43
CA HIS A 138 -16.54 1.88 -0.68
C HIS A 138 -15.68 3.16 -0.65
N ALA A 139 -14.89 3.32 0.38
CA ALA A 139 -13.83 4.32 0.35
C ALA A 139 -12.83 3.96 -0.75
N ALA A 140 -12.46 4.95 -1.59
CA ALA A 140 -11.50 4.72 -2.68
C ALA A 140 -10.14 4.27 -2.16
N LEU A 141 -9.72 4.76 -0.99
CA LEU A 141 -8.55 4.31 -0.27
C LEU A 141 -8.99 3.78 1.10
N HIS A 142 -8.64 2.55 1.39
CA HIS A 142 -9.02 1.91 2.65
C HIS A 142 -8.00 0.88 3.09
N CYS A 143 -8.06 0.48 4.35
CA CYS A 143 -7.32 -0.66 4.85
C CYS A 143 -8.25 -1.78 5.33
N HIS A 144 -7.73 -2.98 5.27
CA HIS A 144 -8.27 -4.17 5.89
C HIS A 144 -7.36 -4.60 7.03
N VAL A 145 -7.94 -4.92 8.16
CA VAL A 145 -7.21 -5.49 9.32
C VAL A 145 -7.96 -6.73 9.77
N GLY A 146 -7.26 -7.83 9.91
CA GLY A 146 -7.88 -9.08 10.30
C GLY A 146 -6.87 -10.18 10.63
N PRO A 147 -7.35 -11.41 10.86
CA PRO A 147 -6.48 -12.54 11.06
C PRO A 147 -5.76 -13.00 9.79
N ASP A 148 -6.37 -12.80 8.64
CA ASP A 148 -5.81 -13.09 7.33
C ASP A 148 -6.45 -12.19 6.27
N LEU A 149 -5.96 -12.23 5.03
CA LEU A 149 -6.48 -11.48 3.90
C LEU A 149 -7.47 -12.29 3.03
N GLU A 150 -7.54 -13.61 3.19
CA GLU A 150 -8.43 -14.49 2.43
C GLU A 150 -9.87 -14.40 2.94
N THR A 151 -10.02 -14.39 4.25
CA THR A 151 -11.28 -14.13 4.95
C THR A 151 -11.41 -12.64 5.29
N ALA A 152 -11.00 -11.78 4.36
CA ALA A 152 -10.96 -10.34 4.57
C ALA A 152 -12.20 -9.88 5.33
N PRO A 153 -12.06 -9.30 6.51
CA PRO A 153 -13.20 -8.83 7.27
C PRO A 153 -13.98 -7.86 6.39
N ASN A 154 -15.30 -7.95 6.42
CA ASN A 154 -16.17 -7.00 5.74
C ASN A 154 -15.96 -5.56 6.25
N VAL A 155 -15.13 -5.39 7.26
CA VAL A 155 -14.76 -4.11 7.85
C VAL A 155 -13.61 -3.51 7.06
N ARG A 156 -13.92 -2.44 6.36
CA ARG A 156 -12.94 -1.59 5.66
C ARG A 156 -12.84 -0.28 6.39
N VAL A 157 -11.63 0.07 6.80
CA VAL A 157 -11.36 1.34 7.46
C VAL A 157 -10.96 2.35 6.39
N PRO A 158 -11.76 3.41 6.16
CA PRO A 158 -11.39 4.47 5.23
C PRO A 158 -10.07 5.10 5.66
N LEU A 159 -9.17 5.31 4.69
CA LEU A 159 -7.94 6.06 4.89
C LEU A 159 -8.08 7.45 4.25
N PRO A 160 -7.39 8.46 4.78
CA PRO A 160 -7.25 9.73 4.09
C PRO A 160 -6.52 9.53 2.76
N ALA A 161 -6.56 10.53 1.90
CA ALA A 161 -5.88 10.51 0.62
C ALA A 161 -4.35 10.57 0.82
N LEU A 162 -3.73 9.40 0.97
CA LEU A 162 -2.28 9.22 1.11
C LEU A 162 -1.67 8.82 -0.23
N SER A 163 -0.48 9.34 -0.53
CA SER A 163 0.34 8.85 -1.64
C SER A 163 0.85 7.43 -1.37
N PRO A 164 1.27 6.67 -2.39
CA PRO A 164 1.87 5.35 -2.18
C PRO A 164 3.04 5.34 -1.19
N VAL A 165 3.83 6.40 -1.14
CA VAL A 165 4.95 6.54 -0.19
C VAL A 165 4.44 6.67 1.23
N GLU A 166 3.46 7.55 1.46
CA GLU A 166 2.82 7.74 2.77
C GLU A 166 2.09 6.47 3.23
N LEU A 167 1.49 5.70 2.30
CA LEU A 167 0.88 4.40 2.61
C LEU A 167 1.92 3.38 3.06
N VAL A 168 3.06 3.30 2.37
CA VAL A 168 4.17 2.43 2.77
C VAL A 168 4.69 2.82 4.16
N GLU A 169 4.94 4.11 4.39
CA GLU A 169 5.37 4.61 5.70
C GLU A 169 4.35 4.31 6.80
N TRP A 170 3.08 4.53 6.51
CA TRP A 170 2.01 4.24 7.47
C TRP A 170 1.96 2.75 7.85
N VAL A 171 2.03 1.84 6.87
CA VAL A 171 2.03 0.38 7.13
C VAL A 171 3.28 -0.02 7.91
N LEU A 172 4.46 0.46 7.49
CA LEU A 172 5.72 0.12 8.18
C LEU A 172 5.75 0.65 9.61
N SER A 173 5.16 1.80 9.88
CA SER A 173 5.08 2.36 11.23
C SER A 173 4.24 1.53 12.20
N GLN A 174 3.30 0.71 11.68
CA GLN A 174 2.53 -0.22 12.49
C GLN A 174 3.35 -1.45 12.91
N LEU A 175 4.43 -1.75 12.20
CA LEU A 175 5.27 -2.93 12.38
C LEU A 175 6.56 -2.63 13.12
N VAL A 176 7.17 -1.50 12.79
CA VAL A 176 8.48 -1.09 13.28
C VAL A 176 8.38 0.33 13.80
N PRO A 177 7.98 0.51 15.05
CA PRO A 177 8.00 1.83 15.69
C PRO A 177 9.45 2.23 15.95
N THR A 178 10.11 2.82 14.97
CA THR A 178 11.49 3.31 15.09
C THR A 178 11.59 4.74 14.61
N ASP A 179 12.58 5.46 15.14
CA ASP A 179 12.93 6.81 14.70
C ASP A 179 13.33 6.87 13.21
N ALA A 180 13.68 5.72 12.60
CA ALA A 180 14.02 5.60 11.18
C ALA A 180 12.79 5.69 10.26
N PHE A 181 11.62 5.38 10.78
CA PHE A 181 10.32 5.63 10.16
C PHE A 181 9.58 6.60 11.06
N GLU A 182 9.89 7.90 10.95
CA GLU A 182 8.94 8.88 11.44
C GLU A 182 7.69 8.75 10.58
N PRO A 183 6.63 8.09 11.07
CA PRO A 183 5.36 8.20 10.39
C PRO A 183 5.07 9.68 10.36
N ALA A 184 4.65 10.21 9.22
CA ALA A 184 3.94 11.47 9.22
C ALA A 184 2.92 11.35 10.35
N LYS A 185 3.19 12.04 11.47
CA LYS A 185 2.36 11.83 12.68
C LYS A 185 0.94 11.98 12.23
N TRP A 186 0.07 11.05 12.59
CA TRP A 186 -1.33 11.09 12.16
C TRP A 186 -1.93 12.48 12.37
N SER A 187 -1.48 13.20 13.41
CA SER A 187 -1.75 14.62 13.64
C SER A 187 -1.33 15.52 12.48
N ASP A 188 -0.23 15.23 11.79
CA ASP A 188 0.27 16.07 10.69
C ASP A 188 -0.50 15.78 9.40
N VAL A 189 -0.88 14.50 9.20
CA VAL A 189 -1.78 14.09 8.13
C VAL A 189 -3.14 14.74 8.29
N VAL A 190 -3.71 14.71 9.51
CA VAL A 190 -4.98 15.37 9.83
C VAL A 190 -4.85 16.89 9.67
N ALA A 191 -3.75 17.48 10.15
CA ALA A 191 -3.49 18.92 10.00
C ALA A 191 -3.30 19.35 8.54
N ALA A 192 -2.70 18.53 7.69
CA ALA A 192 -2.59 18.78 6.26
C ALA A 192 -3.95 18.72 5.55
N LEU A 193 -4.86 17.84 6.00
CA LEU A 193 -6.22 17.72 5.47
C LEU A 193 -7.14 18.88 5.91
N THR A 194 -6.86 19.53 7.05
CA THR A 194 -7.69 20.62 7.60
C THR A 194 -7.24 22.01 7.17
N ARG A 195 -6.05 22.16 6.59
CA ARG A 195 -5.49 23.44 6.12
C ARG A 195 -5.87 23.80 4.67
N ARG A 196 -6.77 23.05 4.02
CA ARG A 196 -7.22 23.30 2.65
C ARG A 196 -8.66 23.73 2.59
#